data_63efe6fb0c64e831e982ee602a859a37
#
_entry.id   63efe6fb0c64e831e982ee602a859a37
#
_cell.length_a   1.000
_cell.length_b   1.000
_cell.length_c   1.000
_cell.angle_alpha   90.00
_cell.angle_beta   90.00
_cell.angle_gamma   90.00
#
_symmetry.space_group_name_H-M   'P 1'
#
loop_
_entity.id
_entity.type
_entity.pdbx_description
1 polymer ?
#
loop_
_entity_poly.entity_id
_entity_poly.type
_entity_poly.pdbx_seq_one_letter_code
_entity_poly.pdbx_strand_id
1 'polypeptide(L)'
;MTLSDSTLTLVALVAIGLSVLAIVFSIVGSGSRRSREPAGPIQMSEALRGVLTDQAQRMERLEQAVRALNATDKRQQSLIDGTVRHIALLRFDAFEDVGGRLSFSCAMLDEHGTGVVITSINGRQETRVYAKPVTERASSYNLSTEEAEAIRQAMTADPEPAGAR
;
A
#
# COMPACT_ATOMS: atom_id res chain seq x y z
N MET A 1 -79.34 -40.58 -34.49
CA MET A 1 -78.52 -39.99 -35.59
C MET A 1 -77.43 -40.99 -35.90
N THR A 2 -77.63 -41.84 -36.88
CA THR A 2 -76.57 -42.76 -37.34
C THR A 2 -75.68 -42.00 -38.30
N LEU A 3 -74.43 -41.81 -37.90
CA LEU A 3 -73.42 -41.27 -38.80
C LEU A 3 -73.30 -42.20 -40.04
N SER A 4 -73.33 -41.63 -41.22
CA SER A 4 -73.14 -42.36 -42.48
C SER A 4 -71.73 -42.99 -42.47
N ASP A 5 -71.60 -44.24 -42.96
CA ASP A 5 -70.31 -44.98 -43.01
C ASP A 5 -69.21 -44.18 -43.72
N SER A 6 -69.55 -43.29 -44.67
CA SER A 6 -68.61 -42.40 -45.32
C SER A 6 -68.08 -41.30 -44.43
N THR A 7 -68.83 -40.81 -43.46
CA THR A 7 -68.32 -39.81 -42.45
C THR A 7 -67.39 -40.43 -41.43
N LEU A 8 -67.66 -41.68 -41.00
CA LEU A 8 -66.79 -42.44 -40.11
C LEU A 8 -65.44 -42.76 -40.76
N THR A 9 -65.41 -43.15 -42.01
CA THR A 9 -64.16 -43.40 -42.76
C THR A 9 -63.37 -42.15 -42.97
N LEU A 10 -63.99 -41.02 -43.22
CA LEU A 10 -63.29 -39.72 -43.39
C LEU A 10 -62.69 -39.25 -42.08
N VAL A 11 -63.37 -39.37 -40.97
CA VAL A 11 -62.82 -39.02 -39.60
C VAL A 11 -61.68 -39.96 -39.28
N ALA A 12 -61.74 -41.24 -39.56
CA ALA A 12 -60.64 -42.17 -39.30
C ALA A 12 -59.39 -41.83 -40.13
N LEU A 13 -59.53 -41.45 -41.42
CA LEU A 13 -58.42 -41.06 -42.26
C LEU A 13 -57.75 -39.74 -41.75
N VAL A 14 -58.51 -38.76 -41.33
CA VAL A 14 -58.02 -37.52 -40.77
C VAL A 14 -57.24 -37.77 -39.44
N ALA A 15 -57.78 -38.64 -38.60
CA ALA A 15 -57.13 -39.00 -37.31
C ALA A 15 -55.77 -39.72 -37.56
N ILE A 16 -55.72 -40.64 -38.53
CA ILE A 16 -54.48 -41.30 -38.93
C ILE A 16 -53.49 -40.32 -39.50
N GLY A 17 -53.92 -39.38 -40.39
CA GLY A 17 -53.08 -38.33 -40.95
C GLY A 17 -52.49 -37.44 -39.90
N LEU A 18 -53.25 -37.01 -38.89
CA LEU A 18 -52.76 -36.19 -37.76
C LEU A 18 -51.80 -36.95 -36.86
N SER A 19 -52.00 -38.24 -36.62
CA SER A 19 -51.10 -39.07 -35.80
C SER A 19 -49.74 -39.26 -36.49
N VAL A 20 -49.75 -39.52 -37.83
CA VAL A 20 -48.51 -39.60 -38.62
C VAL A 20 -47.78 -38.27 -38.68
N LEU A 21 -48.46 -37.12 -38.80
CA LEU A 21 -47.90 -35.81 -38.75
C LEU A 21 -47.26 -35.50 -37.38
N ALA A 22 -47.93 -35.89 -36.28
CA ALA A 22 -47.39 -35.73 -34.93
C ALA A 22 -46.12 -36.58 -34.66
N ILE A 23 -46.08 -37.79 -35.22
CA ILE A 23 -44.89 -38.66 -35.13
C ILE A 23 -43.73 -38.06 -35.95
N VAL A 24 -43.97 -37.60 -37.16
CA VAL A 24 -42.97 -36.95 -38.00
C VAL A 24 -42.44 -35.68 -37.33
N PHE A 25 -43.33 -34.85 -36.75
CA PHE A 25 -42.93 -33.65 -36.02
C PHE A 25 -42.14 -33.97 -34.75
N SER A 26 -42.47 -35.06 -34.08
CA SER A 26 -41.70 -35.55 -32.91
C SER A 26 -40.29 -36.02 -33.33
N ILE A 27 -40.15 -36.70 -34.46
CA ILE A 27 -38.85 -37.19 -34.94
C ILE A 27 -37.98 -36.03 -35.44
N VAL A 28 -38.57 -35.10 -36.24
CA VAL A 28 -37.87 -33.93 -36.74
C VAL A 28 -37.56 -32.90 -35.64
N GLY A 29 -38.48 -32.71 -34.70
CA GLY A 29 -38.29 -31.84 -33.56
C GLY A 29 -37.27 -32.38 -32.52
N SER A 30 -37.09 -33.69 -32.45
CA SER A 30 -36.08 -34.30 -31.59
C SER A 30 -34.65 -34.12 -32.12
N GLY A 31 -34.46 -33.84 -33.42
CA GLY A 31 -33.13 -33.61 -34.01
C GLY A 31 -32.47 -32.29 -33.61
N SER A 32 -33.18 -31.38 -32.92
CA SER A 32 -32.63 -30.06 -32.52
C SER A 32 -32.48 -29.87 -31.02
N ARG A 33 -32.64 -30.93 -30.21
CA ARG A 33 -32.08 -30.95 -28.87
C ARG A 33 -30.57 -31.13 -29.04
N ARG A 34 -29.87 -30.00 -29.28
CA ARG A 34 -28.42 -29.89 -28.95
C ARG A 34 -28.30 -30.43 -27.52
N SER A 35 -27.86 -31.68 -27.41
CA SER A 35 -27.37 -32.22 -26.18
C SER A 35 -26.36 -31.21 -25.67
N ARG A 36 -26.75 -30.41 -24.68
CA ARG A 36 -25.80 -29.78 -23.81
C ARG A 36 -25.19 -30.96 -23.07
N GLU A 37 -24.17 -31.53 -23.67
CA GLU A 37 -23.31 -32.49 -22.99
C GLU A 37 -22.89 -31.81 -21.66
N PRO A 38 -23.23 -32.37 -20.52
CA PRO A 38 -22.67 -31.86 -19.28
C PRO A 38 -21.16 -31.97 -19.47
N ALA A 39 -20.46 -30.83 -19.39
CA ALA A 39 -19.01 -30.79 -19.47
C ALA A 39 -18.46 -31.96 -18.66
N GLY A 40 -17.89 -32.94 -19.33
CA GLY A 40 -17.48 -34.18 -18.72
C GLY A 40 -16.48 -33.90 -17.58
N PRO A 41 -16.31 -34.79 -16.61
CA PRO A 41 -15.45 -34.59 -15.44
C PRO A 41 -14.00 -34.20 -15.84
N ILE A 42 -13.58 -34.53 -17.04
CA ILE A 42 -12.24 -34.19 -17.57
C ILE A 42 -12.16 -32.69 -17.92
N GLN A 43 -13.19 -32.12 -18.58
CA GLN A 43 -13.20 -30.69 -18.94
C GLN A 43 -13.34 -29.79 -17.71
N MET A 44 -14.11 -30.24 -16.72
CA MET A 44 -14.21 -29.53 -15.44
C MET A 44 -12.87 -29.54 -14.70
N SER A 45 -12.11 -30.63 -14.73
CA SER A 45 -10.80 -30.73 -14.08
C SER A 45 -9.74 -29.85 -14.79
N GLU A 46 -9.80 -29.71 -16.12
CA GLU A 46 -8.88 -28.84 -16.87
C GLU A 46 -9.17 -27.36 -16.61
N ALA A 47 -10.44 -26.96 -16.59
CA ALA A 47 -10.83 -25.60 -16.26
C ALA A 47 -10.40 -25.23 -14.82
N LEU A 48 -10.59 -26.14 -13.87
CA LEU A 48 -10.20 -25.93 -12.49
C LEU A 48 -8.67 -25.84 -12.36
N ARG A 49 -7.91 -26.70 -13.05
CA ARG A 49 -6.44 -26.61 -13.09
C ARG A 49 -5.98 -25.28 -13.68
N GLY A 50 -6.61 -24.80 -14.76
CA GLY A 50 -6.29 -23.50 -15.34
C GLY A 50 -6.48 -22.35 -14.35
N VAL A 51 -7.58 -22.33 -13.60
CA VAL A 51 -7.84 -21.34 -12.55
C VAL A 51 -6.83 -21.45 -11.43
N LEU A 52 -6.50 -22.65 -10.97
CA LEU A 52 -5.51 -22.83 -9.89
C LEU A 52 -4.11 -22.39 -10.33
N THR A 53 -3.73 -22.66 -11.59
CA THR A 53 -2.43 -22.21 -12.12
C THR A 53 -2.36 -20.69 -12.24
N ASP A 54 -3.43 -20.05 -12.71
CA ASP A 54 -3.50 -18.58 -12.79
C ASP A 54 -3.45 -17.95 -11.38
N GLN A 55 -4.17 -18.51 -10.43
CA GLN A 55 -4.13 -18.10 -9.03
C GLN A 55 -2.71 -18.24 -8.44
N ALA A 56 -2.05 -19.38 -8.69
CA ALA A 56 -0.68 -19.61 -8.22
C ALA A 56 0.30 -18.60 -8.80
N GLN A 57 0.19 -18.30 -10.11
CA GLN A 57 1.03 -17.29 -10.75
C GLN A 57 0.76 -15.87 -10.22
N ARG A 58 -0.49 -15.54 -9.94
CA ARG A 58 -0.83 -14.25 -9.32
C ARG A 58 -0.25 -14.14 -7.92
N MET A 59 -0.34 -15.20 -7.14
CA MET A 59 0.24 -15.27 -5.79
C MET A 59 1.74 -15.05 -5.83
N GLU A 60 2.45 -15.74 -6.72
CA GLU A 60 3.90 -15.58 -6.90
C GLU A 60 4.30 -14.15 -7.28
N ARG A 61 3.56 -13.52 -8.21
CA ARG A 61 3.78 -12.11 -8.58
C ARG A 61 3.55 -11.16 -7.41
N LEU A 62 2.50 -11.40 -6.63
CA LEU A 62 2.21 -10.60 -5.42
C LEU A 62 3.32 -10.76 -4.39
N GLU A 63 3.79 -11.98 -4.14
CA GLU A 63 4.91 -12.21 -3.22
C GLU A 63 6.20 -11.51 -3.67
N GLN A 64 6.50 -11.54 -4.97
CA GLN A 64 7.65 -10.83 -5.54
C GLN A 64 7.50 -9.31 -5.37
N ALA A 65 6.31 -8.77 -5.63
CA ALA A 65 6.01 -7.35 -5.45
C ALA A 65 6.14 -6.91 -3.98
N VAL A 66 5.62 -7.73 -3.04
CA VAL A 66 5.74 -7.47 -1.60
C VAL A 66 7.21 -7.50 -1.15
N ARG A 67 8.00 -8.48 -1.63
CA ARG A 67 9.44 -8.53 -1.32
C ARG A 67 10.18 -7.31 -1.84
N ALA A 68 9.89 -6.88 -3.07
CA ALA A 68 10.49 -5.68 -3.66
C ALA A 68 10.09 -4.41 -2.89
N LEU A 69 8.82 -4.29 -2.51
CA LEU A 69 8.32 -3.17 -1.72
C LEU A 69 9.00 -3.10 -0.35
N ASN A 70 9.09 -4.22 0.37
CA ASN A 70 9.77 -4.29 1.67
C ASN A 70 11.27 -3.94 1.58
N ALA A 71 11.94 -4.33 0.49
CA ALA A 71 13.33 -3.96 0.27
C ALA A 71 13.50 -2.45 0.01
N THR A 72 12.57 -1.86 -0.75
CA THR A 72 12.54 -0.42 -1.02
C THR A 72 12.25 0.38 0.25
N ASP A 73 11.26 -0.07 1.03
CA ASP A 73 10.88 0.54 2.30
C ASP A 73 12.06 0.58 3.29
N LYS A 74 12.73 -0.55 3.49
CA LYS A 74 13.94 -0.62 4.33
C LYS A 74 15.04 0.34 3.88
N ARG A 75 15.24 0.44 2.55
CA ARG A 75 16.22 1.37 2.00
C ARG A 75 15.83 2.82 2.24
N GLN A 76 14.55 3.17 2.02
CA GLN A 76 14.04 4.51 2.28
C GLN A 76 14.15 4.86 3.76
N GLN A 77 13.77 3.93 4.65
CA GLN A 77 13.89 4.13 6.09
C GLN A 77 15.34 4.43 6.50
N SER A 78 16.30 3.65 6.03
CA SER A 78 17.73 3.88 6.31
C SER A 78 18.26 5.23 5.80
N LEU A 79 17.74 5.72 4.66
CA LEU A 79 18.08 7.05 4.16
C LEU A 79 17.46 8.15 5.02
N ILE A 80 16.23 7.96 5.47
CA ILE A 80 15.51 8.90 6.33
C ILE A 80 16.18 8.99 7.70
N ASP A 81 16.57 7.87 8.29
CA ASP A 81 17.20 7.81 9.63
C ASP A 81 18.51 8.59 9.70
N GLY A 82 19.25 8.69 8.58
CA GLY A 82 20.47 9.48 8.46
C GLY A 82 20.26 10.95 8.06
N THR A 83 19.02 11.41 7.90
CA THR A 83 18.74 12.82 7.60
C THR A 83 18.60 13.63 8.88
N VAL A 84 18.92 14.93 8.81
CA VAL A 84 18.68 15.85 9.92
C VAL A 84 17.17 16.03 10.11
N ARG A 85 16.66 15.57 11.27
CA ARG A 85 15.22 15.60 11.62
C ARG A 85 14.95 16.33 12.91
N HIS A 86 15.89 16.33 13.81
CA HIS A 86 15.79 16.88 15.15
C HIS A 86 16.55 18.19 15.21
N ILE A 87 15.83 19.29 15.34
CA ILE A 87 16.42 20.63 15.39
C ILE A 87 15.89 21.34 16.64
N ALA A 88 16.82 21.90 17.42
CA ALA A 88 16.47 22.80 18.51
C ALA A 88 17.37 24.03 18.50
N LEU A 89 16.77 25.19 18.82
CA LEU A 89 17.46 26.46 18.95
C LEU A 89 17.23 27.03 20.34
N LEU A 90 18.30 27.08 21.13
CA LEU A 90 18.32 27.69 22.45
C LEU A 90 18.96 29.06 22.37
N ARG A 91 18.26 30.12 22.80
CA ARG A 91 18.81 31.49 22.89
C ARG A 91 19.11 31.83 24.32
N PHE A 92 20.25 32.45 24.56
CA PHE A 92 20.71 32.79 25.92
C PHE A 92 21.52 34.11 25.94
N ASP A 93 21.73 34.64 27.12
CA ASP A 93 22.63 35.74 27.37
C ASP A 93 23.98 35.16 27.85
N ALA A 94 25.00 35.26 26.98
CA ALA A 94 26.33 34.73 27.27
C ALA A 94 27.10 35.63 28.28
N PHE A 95 26.68 36.89 28.42
CA PHE A 95 27.29 37.89 29.31
C PHE A 95 26.15 38.68 29.97
N GLU A 96 26.27 38.93 31.28
CA GLU A 96 25.24 39.64 32.08
C GLU A 96 25.01 41.08 31.60
N ASP A 97 26.00 41.69 30.98
CA ASP A 97 25.99 43.09 30.54
C ASP A 97 25.65 43.25 29.06
N VAL A 98 25.42 42.18 28.33
CA VAL A 98 24.96 42.16 26.92
C VAL A 98 23.63 41.45 26.87
N GLY A 99 22.55 42.15 27.20
CA GLY A 99 21.22 41.61 27.17
C GLY A 99 20.67 41.42 25.76
N GLY A 100 19.44 40.88 25.67
CA GLY A 100 18.71 40.67 24.40
C GLY A 100 18.77 39.27 23.85
N ARG A 101 19.37 38.31 24.58
CA ARG A 101 19.47 36.88 24.23
C ARG A 101 19.94 36.69 22.77
N LEU A 102 21.05 37.41 22.44
CA LEU A 102 21.58 37.41 21.08
C LEU A 102 22.45 36.20 20.78
N SER A 103 22.98 35.56 21.83
CA SER A 103 23.71 34.28 21.70
C SER A 103 22.74 33.13 21.51
N PHE A 104 23.18 32.11 20.82
CA PHE A 104 22.37 30.90 20.62
C PHE A 104 23.21 29.65 20.46
N SER A 105 22.61 28.51 20.79
CA SER A 105 23.09 27.17 20.46
C SER A 105 22.00 26.46 19.62
N CYS A 106 22.38 25.95 18.46
CA CYS A 106 21.50 25.23 17.55
C CYS A 106 22.02 23.81 17.36
N ALA A 107 21.24 22.83 17.77
CA ALA A 107 21.51 21.41 17.51
C ALA A 107 20.73 20.96 16.27
N MET A 108 21.39 20.26 15.35
CA MET A 108 20.84 19.67 14.15
C MET A 108 21.29 18.21 14.09
N LEU A 109 20.36 17.28 14.34
CA LEU A 109 20.65 15.87 14.56
C LEU A 109 19.76 14.97 13.71
N ASP A 110 20.28 13.78 13.41
CA ASP A 110 19.51 12.69 12.82
C ASP A 110 18.72 11.92 13.89
N GLU A 111 18.04 10.83 13.49
CA GLU A 111 17.26 9.97 14.38
C GLU A 111 18.10 9.35 15.52
N HIS A 112 19.40 9.13 15.29
CA HIS A 112 20.31 8.55 16.25
C HIS A 112 20.97 9.59 17.18
N GLY A 113 20.66 10.88 16.97
CA GLY A 113 21.30 11.97 17.69
C GLY A 113 22.72 12.25 17.21
N THR A 114 23.00 11.96 15.95
CA THR A 114 24.27 12.26 15.28
C THR A 114 24.10 13.47 14.38
N GLY A 115 25.07 14.37 14.36
CA GLY A 115 25.00 15.61 13.57
C GLY A 115 25.95 16.68 14.08
N VAL A 116 25.46 17.90 14.29
CA VAL A 116 26.25 19.04 14.68
C VAL A 116 25.51 19.95 15.66
N VAL A 117 26.23 20.52 16.61
CA VAL A 117 25.76 21.67 17.38
C VAL A 117 26.58 22.90 17.01
N ILE A 118 25.87 23.99 16.68
CA ILE A 118 26.46 25.28 16.31
C ILE A 118 26.09 26.28 17.39
N THR A 119 27.10 26.95 17.94
CA THR A 119 26.92 27.96 18.97
C THR A 119 27.52 29.29 18.51
N SER A 120 26.69 30.33 18.58
CA SER A 120 27.13 31.71 18.38
C SER A 120 27.10 32.45 19.70
N ILE A 121 28.24 32.98 20.12
CA ILE A 121 28.41 33.81 21.32
C ILE A 121 28.56 35.24 20.88
N ASN A 122 27.59 36.09 21.23
CA ASN A 122 27.59 37.50 20.87
C ASN A 122 28.22 38.29 22.04
N GLY A 123 29.39 38.84 21.83
CA GLY A 123 30.08 39.75 22.74
C GLY A 123 29.92 41.22 22.33
N ARG A 124 30.44 42.14 23.10
CA ARG A 124 30.39 43.60 22.86
C ARG A 124 31.17 44.05 21.62
N GLN A 125 32.29 43.39 21.33
CA GLN A 125 33.20 43.77 20.24
C GLN A 125 33.22 42.77 19.12
N GLU A 126 32.96 41.50 19.39
CA GLU A 126 33.03 40.42 18.44
C GLU A 126 32.00 39.35 18.72
N THR A 127 31.58 38.66 17.66
CA THR A 127 30.76 37.46 17.73
C THR A 127 31.63 36.27 17.35
N ARG A 128 31.62 35.23 18.16
CA ARG A 128 32.34 33.97 17.88
C ARG A 128 31.34 32.85 17.59
N VAL A 129 31.67 32.08 16.57
CA VAL A 129 30.86 30.91 16.20
C VAL A 129 31.70 29.66 16.30
N TYR A 130 31.15 28.65 16.94
CA TYR A 130 31.74 27.34 17.13
C TYR A 130 30.81 26.29 16.56
N ALA A 131 31.37 25.25 15.90
CA ALA A 131 30.64 24.08 15.46
C ALA A 131 31.31 22.83 16.04
N LYS A 132 30.53 21.98 16.70
CA LYS A 132 31.03 20.74 17.29
C LYS A 132 30.26 19.55 16.73
N PRO A 133 30.97 18.51 16.25
CA PRO A 133 30.31 17.28 15.85
C PRO A 133 29.68 16.58 17.05
N VAL A 134 28.54 15.98 16.82
CA VAL A 134 27.79 15.20 17.80
C VAL A 134 27.60 13.79 17.23
N THR A 135 27.87 12.78 18.03
CA THR A 135 27.68 11.37 17.71
C THR A 135 26.92 10.71 18.86
N GLU A 136 25.77 10.13 18.57
CA GLU A 136 24.92 9.48 19.58
C GLU A 136 24.66 10.37 20.80
N ARG A 137 24.33 11.65 20.56
CA ARG A 137 24.04 12.71 21.56
C ARG A 137 25.25 13.14 22.38
N ALA A 138 26.45 12.67 22.06
CA ALA A 138 27.72 13.05 22.73
C ALA A 138 28.67 13.73 21.76
N SER A 139 29.67 14.44 22.28
CA SER A 139 30.74 15.05 21.48
C SER A 139 32.09 14.71 22.07
N SER A 140 33.10 14.57 21.21
CA SER A 140 34.52 14.50 21.65
C SER A 140 35.04 15.84 22.17
N TYR A 141 34.32 16.92 21.90
CA TYR A 141 34.62 18.26 22.40
C TYR A 141 33.82 18.55 23.66
N ASN A 142 34.36 19.36 24.57
CA ASN A 142 33.59 19.81 25.73
C ASN A 142 32.37 20.62 25.27
N LEU A 143 31.19 20.15 25.64
CA LEU A 143 29.93 20.87 25.42
C LEU A 143 29.68 21.85 26.54
N SER A 144 29.20 23.05 26.23
CA SER A 144 28.64 23.96 27.21
C SER A 144 27.29 23.45 27.74
N THR A 145 26.79 24.06 28.82
CA THR A 145 25.44 23.74 29.33
C THR A 145 24.36 23.98 28.30
N GLU A 146 24.49 25.07 27.52
CA GLU A 146 23.54 25.47 26.49
C GLU A 146 23.60 24.54 25.28
N GLU A 147 24.78 24.06 24.89
CA GLU A 147 24.96 23.09 23.81
C GLU A 147 24.38 21.72 24.20
N ALA A 148 24.65 21.25 25.39
CA ALA A 148 24.07 20.00 25.90
C ALA A 148 22.54 20.10 25.99
N GLU A 149 22.04 21.24 26.47
CA GLU A 149 20.61 21.48 26.54
C GLU A 149 19.94 21.56 25.17
N ALA A 150 20.56 22.20 24.17
CA ALA A 150 20.08 22.24 22.80
C ALA A 150 20.01 20.82 22.19
N ILE A 151 21.04 19.99 22.40
CA ILE A 151 21.03 18.58 21.96
C ILE A 151 19.89 17.82 22.64
N ARG A 152 19.70 18.00 23.96
CA ARG A 152 18.62 17.36 24.71
C ARG A 152 17.24 17.78 24.17
N GLN A 153 17.02 19.08 23.95
CA GLN A 153 15.76 19.60 23.42
C GLN A 153 15.48 19.08 22.01
N ALA A 154 16.48 19.04 21.15
CA ALA A 154 16.34 18.49 19.80
C ALA A 154 15.81 17.05 19.84
N MET A 155 16.35 16.22 20.74
CA MET A 155 15.99 14.81 20.84
C MET A 155 14.69 14.53 21.63
N THR A 156 14.18 15.50 22.38
CA THR A 156 12.92 15.36 23.15
C THR A 156 11.72 16.04 22.50
N ALA A 157 11.95 16.94 21.54
CA ALA A 157 10.88 17.54 20.77
C ALA A 157 10.27 16.45 19.87
N ASP A 158 9.08 15.96 20.23
CA ASP A 158 8.26 15.19 19.29
C ASP A 158 8.04 16.05 18.04
N PRO A 159 8.26 15.51 16.82
CA PRO A 159 7.89 16.22 15.62
C PRO A 159 6.37 16.39 15.62
N GLU A 160 5.90 17.61 15.95
CA GLU A 160 4.48 17.94 15.84
C GLU A 160 4.02 17.63 14.41
N PRO A 161 2.98 16.80 14.20
CA PRO A 161 2.56 16.43 12.87
C PRO A 161 2.21 17.70 12.08
N ALA A 162 2.89 17.90 10.96
CA ALA A 162 2.64 19.00 10.04
C ALA A 162 1.19 18.93 9.55
N GLY A 163 0.26 19.63 10.23
CA GLY A 163 -1.16 19.62 9.84
C GLY A 163 -2.17 20.09 10.88
N ALA A 164 -1.76 20.47 12.09
CA ALA A 164 -2.68 21.01 13.09
C ALA A 164 -2.66 22.55 13.09
N ARG A 165 -3.23 23.18 12.06
CA ARG A 165 -3.68 24.57 12.06
C ARG A 165 -4.93 24.69 11.21
#